data_1c1401bc6b0b1d33847ddd774b93e6ef
#
_entry.id   1c1401bc6b0b1d33847ddd774b93e6ef
#
_cell.length_a   1.000
_cell.length_b   1.000
_cell.length_c   1.000
_cell.angle_alpha   90.00
_cell.angle_beta   90.00
_cell.angle_gamma   90.00
#
_symmetry.space_group_name_H-M   'P 1'
#
loop_
_entity.id
_entity.type
_entity.pdbx_description
1 polymer ?
#
loop_
_entity_poly.entity_id
_entity_poly.type
_entity_poly.pdbx_seq_one_letter_code
_entity_poly.pdbx_strand_id
1 'polypeptide(L)'
;MTHEAIMEKLNEIFQDIFDDDTLVITENTTANDIEDWDSLEHINLVSAVEKAFGMKFRMQEVSGMKNVGEMADIIAARAEEPKPKKRGLFR
;
A
#
# COMPACT_ATOMS: atom_id res chain seq x y z
N MET A 1 1.83 -6.96 11.16
CA MET A 1 3.15 -6.69 10.50
C MET A 1 3.78 -5.46 11.12
N THR A 2 5.08 -5.45 11.20
CA THR A 2 5.78 -4.26 11.67
C THR A 2 5.77 -3.19 10.59
N HIS A 3 6.00 -1.95 11.00
CA HIS A 3 6.11 -0.84 10.06
C HIS A 3 7.21 -1.09 9.04
N GLU A 4 8.34 -1.62 9.50
CA GLU A 4 9.46 -1.93 8.61
C GLU A 4 9.08 -2.97 7.57
N ALA A 5 8.38 -4.02 7.99
CA ALA A 5 7.96 -5.07 7.05
C ALA A 5 6.99 -4.51 6.02
N ILE A 6 6.10 -3.62 6.45
CA ILE A 6 5.18 -2.96 5.53
C ILE A 6 5.94 -2.13 4.51
N MET A 7 6.90 -1.34 4.97
CA MET A 7 7.69 -0.49 4.08
C MET A 7 8.50 -1.30 3.07
N GLU A 8 9.09 -2.42 3.52
CA GLU A 8 9.83 -3.30 2.62
C GLU A 8 8.94 -3.86 1.53
N LYS A 9 7.77 -4.32 1.93
CA LYS A 9 6.82 -4.88 0.97
C LYS A 9 6.31 -3.81 0.01
N LEU A 10 6.02 -2.63 0.52
CA LEU A 10 5.61 -1.52 -0.32
C LEU A 10 6.70 -1.16 -1.32
N ASN A 11 7.96 -1.17 -0.90
CA ASN A 11 9.05 -0.85 -1.80
C ASN A 11 9.09 -1.83 -2.97
N GLU A 12 8.92 -3.12 -2.70
CA GLU A 12 8.88 -4.14 -3.75
C GLU A 12 7.72 -3.90 -4.71
N ILE A 13 6.55 -3.56 -4.17
CA ILE A 13 5.37 -3.29 -4.98
C ILE A 13 5.61 -2.07 -5.88
N PHE A 14 6.19 -1.01 -5.32
CA PHE A 14 6.51 0.18 -6.09
C PHE A 14 7.49 -0.13 -7.21
N GLN A 15 8.52 -0.92 -6.92
CA GLN A 15 9.49 -1.33 -7.95
C GLN A 15 8.82 -2.09 -9.07
N ASP A 16 7.88 -2.96 -8.73
CA ASP A 16 7.12 -3.73 -9.71
C ASP A 16 6.22 -2.84 -10.58
N ILE A 17 5.45 -1.99 -9.92
CA ILE A 17 4.46 -1.16 -10.62
C ILE A 17 5.15 -0.17 -11.54
N PHE A 18 6.25 0.42 -11.10
CA PHE A 18 6.96 1.42 -11.89
C PHE A 18 8.12 0.84 -12.70
N ASP A 19 8.29 -0.48 -12.63
CA ASP A 19 9.31 -1.21 -13.39
C ASP A 19 10.70 -0.58 -13.21
N ASP A 20 11.07 -0.38 -11.95
CA ASP A 20 12.32 0.30 -11.61
C ASP A 20 12.94 -0.34 -10.36
N ASP A 21 13.92 -1.21 -10.57
CA ASP A 21 14.58 -1.95 -9.49
C ASP A 21 15.39 -1.06 -8.58
N THR A 22 15.68 0.16 -9.01
CA THR A 22 16.50 1.08 -8.23
C THR A 22 15.67 1.98 -7.33
N LEU A 23 14.34 1.90 -7.46
CA LEU A 23 13.44 2.76 -6.71
C LEU A 23 13.50 2.44 -5.23
N VAL A 24 13.68 3.49 -4.42
CA VAL A 24 13.65 3.37 -2.96
C VAL A 24 12.64 4.38 -2.45
N ILE A 25 11.61 3.89 -1.77
CA ILE A 25 10.59 4.77 -1.21
C ILE A 25 10.87 5.01 0.27
N THR A 26 10.39 6.14 0.76
CA THR A 26 10.42 6.47 2.17
C THR A 26 9.02 6.92 2.57
N GLU A 27 8.83 7.18 3.85
CA GLU A 27 7.53 7.65 4.33
C GLU A 27 7.15 8.99 3.71
N ASN A 28 8.14 9.78 3.33
CA ASN A 28 7.90 11.11 2.75
C ASN A 28 7.73 11.10 1.24
N THR A 29 7.89 9.95 0.61
CA THR A 29 7.78 9.86 -0.85
C THR A 29 6.35 10.22 -1.29
N THR A 30 6.25 11.09 -2.28
CA THR A 30 4.97 11.53 -2.83
C THR A 30 4.90 11.24 -4.32
N ALA A 31 3.73 11.47 -4.90
CA ALA A 31 3.55 11.31 -6.34
C ALA A 31 4.43 12.26 -7.14
N ASN A 32 4.84 13.37 -6.54
CA ASN A 32 5.74 14.31 -7.20
C ASN A 32 7.17 13.79 -7.28
N ASP A 33 7.52 12.83 -6.43
CA ASP A 33 8.88 12.28 -6.38
C ASP A 33 9.10 11.15 -7.38
N ILE A 34 8.01 10.58 -7.89
CA ILE A 34 8.10 9.46 -8.83
C ILE A 34 7.41 9.90 -10.12
N GLU A 35 8.19 10.00 -11.16
CA GLU A 35 7.77 10.60 -12.41
C GLU A 35 6.53 9.94 -13.01
N ASP A 36 6.49 8.61 -12.96
CA ASP A 36 5.43 7.85 -13.62
C ASP A 36 4.19 7.65 -12.73
N TRP A 37 4.19 8.20 -11.54
CA TRP A 37 3.08 8.01 -10.60
C TRP A 37 1.97 9.01 -10.91
N ASP A 38 1.10 8.62 -11.80
CA ASP A 38 -0.08 9.42 -12.17
C ASP A 38 -1.34 8.75 -11.63
N SER A 39 -2.50 9.28 -12.02
CA SER A 39 -3.78 8.78 -11.52
C SER A 39 -4.02 7.32 -11.86
N LEU A 40 -3.65 6.92 -13.06
CA LEU A 40 -3.83 5.53 -13.48
C LEU A 40 -2.92 4.59 -12.71
N GLU A 41 -1.65 4.96 -12.58
CA GLU A 41 -0.71 4.14 -11.84
C GLU A 41 -1.07 4.09 -10.35
N HIS A 42 -1.66 5.16 -9.84
CA HIS A 42 -2.11 5.15 -8.45
C HIS A 42 -3.17 4.07 -8.23
N ILE A 43 -4.10 3.92 -9.16
CA ILE A 43 -5.13 2.88 -9.08
C ILE A 43 -4.49 1.50 -9.15
N ASN A 44 -3.53 1.31 -10.06
CA ASN A 44 -2.81 0.05 -10.17
C ASN A 44 -2.04 -0.28 -8.91
N LEU A 45 -1.40 0.73 -8.33
CA LEU A 45 -0.64 0.59 -7.10
C LEU A 45 -1.55 0.17 -5.95
N VAL A 46 -2.66 0.86 -5.78
CA VAL A 46 -3.63 0.57 -4.72
C VAL A 46 -4.13 -0.87 -4.85
N SER A 47 -4.46 -1.29 -6.05
CA SER A 47 -4.92 -2.64 -6.31
C SER A 47 -3.87 -3.68 -5.91
N ALA A 48 -2.62 -3.44 -6.29
CA ALA A 48 -1.52 -4.34 -5.96
C ALA A 48 -1.30 -4.43 -4.46
N VAL A 49 -1.39 -3.28 -3.78
CA VAL A 49 -1.22 -3.22 -2.32
C VAL A 49 -2.35 -3.97 -1.63
N GLU A 50 -3.58 -3.78 -2.09
CA GLU A 50 -4.72 -4.49 -1.51
C GLU A 50 -4.54 -6.00 -1.60
N LYS A 51 -4.07 -6.48 -2.74
CA LYS A 51 -3.82 -7.91 -2.93
C LYS A 51 -2.70 -8.40 -2.04
N ALA A 52 -1.62 -7.65 -1.98
CA ALA A 52 -0.43 -8.08 -1.27
C ALA A 52 -0.67 -8.17 0.24
N PHE A 53 -1.48 -7.27 0.78
CA PHE A 53 -1.72 -7.22 2.22
C PHE A 53 -3.08 -7.80 2.63
N GLY A 54 -3.88 -8.21 1.66
CA GLY A 54 -5.18 -8.80 1.96
C GLY A 54 -6.14 -7.84 2.62
N MET A 55 -6.17 -6.60 2.16
CA MET A 55 -7.01 -5.55 2.75
C MET A 55 -7.64 -4.71 1.64
N LYS A 56 -8.50 -3.78 2.03
CA LYS A 56 -9.13 -2.86 1.09
C LYS A 56 -9.03 -1.43 1.60
N PHE A 57 -8.75 -0.51 0.68
CA PHE A 57 -8.78 0.92 0.97
C PHE A 57 -10.17 1.47 0.70
N ARG A 58 -10.54 2.48 1.46
CA ARG A 58 -11.75 3.25 1.17
C ARG A 58 -11.44 4.29 0.11
N MET A 59 -12.46 4.70 -0.63
CA MET A 59 -12.29 5.66 -1.70
C MET A 59 -11.67 6.97 -1.21
N GLN A 60 -12.13 7.49 -0.08
CA GLN A 60 -11.55 8.72 0.46
C GLN A 60 -10.10 8.53 0.90
N GLU A 61 -9.74 7.31 1.27
CA GLU A 61 -8.33 7.04 1.62
C GLU A 61 -7.45 7.05 0.39
N VAL A 62 -7.95 6.47 -0.71
CA VAL A 62 -7.20 6.43 -1.96
C VAL A 62 -6.92 7.84 -2.45
N SER A 63 -7.93 8.69 -2.46
CA SER A 63 -7.77 10.05 -2.97
C SER A 63 -7.09 10.98 -1.98
N GLY A 64 -7.08 10.63 -0.70
CA GLY A 64 -6.51 11.50 0.34
C GLY A 64 -5.08 11.20 0.73
N MET A 65 -4.49 10.16 0.16
CA MET A 65 -3.11 9.80 0.50
C MET A 65 -2.12 10.81 -0.07
N LYS A 66 -1.35 11.43 0.80
CA LYS A 66 -0.40 12.46 0.40
C LYS A 66 1.01 11.91 0.21
N ASN A 67 1.33 10.83 0.89
CA ASN A 67 2.67 10.25 0.80
C ASN A 67 2.59 8.76 1.16
N VAL A 68 3.72 8.09 0.99
CA VAL A 68 3.80 6.65 1.27
C VAL A 68 3.57 6.36 2.75
N GLY A 69 3.99 7.26 3.63
CA GLY A 69 3.79 7.10 5.06
C GLY A 69 2.33 6.95 5.43
N GLU A 70 1.47 7.77 4.82
CA GLU A 70 0.03 7.67 5.07
C GLU A 70 -0.53 6.34 4.59
N MET A 71 -0.05 5.88 3.44
CA MET A 71 -0.44 4.55 2.94
C MET A 71 -0.01 3.46 3.91
N ALA A 72 1.22 3.54 4.40
CA ALA A 72 1.74 2.55 5.34
C ALA A 72 0.94 2.55 6.64
N ASP A 73 0.55 3.72 7.12
CA ASP A 73 -0.26 3.83 8.35
C ASP A 73 -1.62 3.14 8.19
N ILE A 74 -2.25 3.33 7.05
CA ILE A 74 -3.54 2.68 6.78
C ILE A 74 -3.36 1.18 6.72
N ILE A 75 -2.31 0.72 6.07
CA ILE A 75 -2.02 -0.71 5.98
C ILE A 75 -1.79 -1.28 7.38
N ALA A 76 -1.01 -0.60 8.19
CA ALA A 76 -0.73 -1.06 9.55
C ALA A 76 -2.01 -1.21 10.35
N ALA A 77 -2.92 -0.26 10.23
CA ALA A 77 -4.18 -0.30 10.95
C ALA A 77 -5.05 -1.47 10.50
N ARG A 78 -5.05 -1.79 9.22
CA ARG A 78 -5.94 -2.81 8.67
C ARG A 78 -5.34 -4.19 8.62
N ALA A 79 -4.07 -4.28 8.23
CA ALA A 79 -3.41 -5.58 8.09
C ALA A 79 -3.18 -6.24 9.43
N GLU A 80 -3.12 -5.45 10.50
CA GLU A 80 -2.94 -5.98 11.85
C GLU A 80 -4.24 -6.28 12.56
N GLU A 81 -5.36 -5.90 11.98
CA GLU A 81 -6.64 -6.23 12.59
C GLU A 81 -6.85 -7.72 12.60
N PRO A 82 -7.37 -8.27 13.69
CA PRO A 82 -7.69 -9.70 13.70
C PRO A 82 -8.73 -9.97 12.65
N LYS A 83 -8.46 -10.92 11.80
CA LYS A 83 -9.42 -11.33 10.81
C LYS A 83 -10.55 -12.05 11.51
N PRO A 84 -11.78 -11.73 11.16
CA PRO A 84 -12.87 -12.57 11.64
C PRO A 84 -12.60 -13.94 11.05
N LYS A 85 -12.68 -14.84 11.80
CA LYS A 85 -12.24 -16.11 11.28
C LYS A 85 -13.25 -16.81 10.52
N LYS A 86 -13.11 -16.10 10.12
CA LYS A 86 -13.60 -16.46 9.67
C LYS A 86 -14.02 -17.21 9.55
N ARG A 87 -14.16 -17.14 9.81
CA ARG A 87 -14.49 -17.73 9.89
C ARG A 87 -15.09 -18.29 10.12
N GLY A 88 -15.31 -18.28 10.31
CA GLY A 88 -15.80 -18.62 10.56
C GLY A 88 -16.38 -19.10 10.45
N LEU A 89 -16.51 -19.14 10.65
CA LEU A 89 -17.03 -19.43 10.58
C LEU A 89 -17.45 -20.16 10.16
N PHE A 90 -17.26 -20.39 10.18
CA PHE A 90 -17.58 -20.93 9.88
C PHE A 90 -17.79 -21.66 9.89
N ARG A 91 -17.97 -21.68 9.96
CA ARG A 91 -18.11 -22.30 10.13
C ARG A 91 -18.52 -22.70 10.15
#